data_9f15d222a64aa936a4e3b69417495a2e
#
_entry.id   9f15d222a64aa936a4e3b69417495a2e
#
_cell.length_a   1.000
_cell.length_b   1.000
_cell.length_c   1.000
_cell.angle_alpha   90.00
_cell.angle_beta   90.00
_cell.angle_gamma   90.00
#
_symmetry.space_group_name_H-M   'P 1'
#
loop_
_entity.id
_entity.type
_entity.pdbx_description
1 polymer ?
#
loop_
_entity_poly.entity_id
_entity_poly.type
_entity_poly.pdbx_seq_one_letter_code
_entity_poly.pdbx_strand_id
1 'polypeptide(L)'
;SVDPVESHKGWSKDIEDVTGHAPNYPMIGDPELKVSKLYNMLPAGAGETSEGRTAADNATVRTVFVVGPDKLIKLVLAYPMSTGRNFDEILRVIDSLQLTSQKKLATPANWKPGEKAIILASVSDQDAKELFPQGWDAKKPYLRYVEVE
;
A
#
# COMPACT_ATOMS: atom_id res chain seq x y z
N SER A 1 5.95 12.98 -8.10
CA SER A 1 5.46 13.64 -9.33
C SER A 1 6.61 13.86 -10.30
N VAL A 2 6.31 13.96 -11.58
CA VAL A 2 7.27 14.31 -12.62
C VAL A 2 7.61 15.80 -12.65
N ASP A 3 6.90 16.61 -11.88
CA ASP A 3 7.14 18.04 -11.79
C ASP A 3 8.41 18.35 -10.99
N PRO A 4 9.05 19.51 -11.21
CA PRO A 4 10.22 19.92 -10.45
C PRO A 4 9.86 20.26 -8.99
N VAL A 5 10.84 20.19 -8.10
CA VAL A 5 10.66 20.44 -6.65
C VAL A 5 10.06 21.82 -6.36
N GLU A 6 10.39 22.84 -7.16
CA GLU A 6 9.82 24.19 -6.97
C GLU A 6 8.30 24.22 -7.14
N SER A 7 7.77 23.44 -8.09
CA SER A 7 6.32 23.29 -8.27
C SER A 7 5.67 22.62 -7.05
N HIS A 8 6.37 21.69 -6.42
CA HIS A 8 5.88 21.01 -5.21
C HIS A 8 5.74 21.94 -4.00
N LYS A 9 6.58 22.97 -3.89
CA LYS A 9 6.48 23.97 -2.81
C LYS A 9 5.19 24.77 -2.91
N GLY A 10 4.83 25.23 -4.12
CA GLY A 10 3.55 25.88 -4.36
C GLY A 10 2.38 24.97 -4.07
N TRP A 11 2.40 23.77 -4.63
CA TRP A 11 1.35 22.78 -4.45
C TRP A 11 1.15 22.34 -2.99
N SER A 12 2.23 22.24 -2.21
CA SER A 12 2.14 21.95 -0.77
C SER A 12 1.31 23.01 -0.03
N LYS A 13 1.49 24.27 -0.39
CA LYS A 13 0.72 25.38 0.16
C LYS A 13 -0.76 25.31 -0.26
N ASP A 14 -1.02 25.01 -1.53
CA ASP A 14 -2.39 24.84 -2.02
C ASP A 14 -3.12 23.71 -1.31
N ILE A 15 -2.42 22.59 -1.03
CA ILE A 15 -2.97 21.48 -0.24
C ILE A 15 -3.34 21.96 1.16
N GLU A 16 -2.45 22.67 1.83
CA GLU A 16 -2.71 23.22 3.17
C GLU A 16 -3.91 24.14 3.18
N ASP A 17 -3.99 25.06 2.23
CA ASP A 17 -5.09 26.01 2.08
C ASP A 17 -6.45 25.31 1.88
N VAL A 18 -6.48 24.19 1.14
CA VAL A 18 -7.71 23.44 0.83
C VAL A 18 -8.09 22.45 1.92
N THR A 19 -7.11 21.79 2.54
CA THR A 19 -7.37 20.67 3.47
C THR A 19 -7.17 21.03 4.94
N GLY A 20 -6.54 22.17 5.22
CA GLY A 20 -6.13 22.58 6.57
C GLY A 20 -4.89 21.86 7.09
N HIS A 21 -4.23 21.04 6.25
CA HIS A 21 -3.07 20.24 6.63
C HIS A 21 -1.98 20.30 5.56
N ALA A 22 -0.78 20.77 5.93
CA ALA A 22 0.38 20.72 5.05
C ALA A 22 0.87 19.26 4.91
N PRO A 23 1.34 18.85 3.70
CA PRO A 23 2.02 17.57 3.53
C PRO A 23 3.26 17.48 4.43
N ASN A 24 3.35 16.43 5.23
CA ASN A 24 4.46 16.17 6.17
C ASN A 24 5.33 14.98 5.76
N TYR A 25 5.28 14.59 4.50
CA TYR A 25 6.03 13.48 3.92
C TYR A 25 6.94 13.98 2.78
N PRO A 26 8.04 13.28 2.46
CA PRO A 26 8.90 13.65 1.34
C PRO A 26 8.16 13.61 0.00
N MET A 27 8.29 14.67 -0.78
CA MET A 27 7.80 14.74 -2.16
C MET A 27 8.98 14.76 -3.13
N ILE A 28 9.04 13.78 -4.03
CA ILE A 28 10.11 13.63 -5.00
C ILE A 28 9.70 14.30 -6.31
N GLY A 29 10.51 15.25 -6.78
CA GLY A 29 10.46 15.76 -8.16
C GLY A 29 11.22 14.83 -9.08
N ASP A 30 10.65 14.53 -10.25
CA ASP A 30 11.23 13.60 -11.21
C ASP A 30 11.19 14.17 -12.64
N PRO A 31 11.79 15.35 -12.90
CA PRO A 31 11.73 15.99 -14.22
C PRO A 31 12.46 15.18 -15.30
N GLU A 32 13.37 14.29 -14.93
CA GLU A 32 14.07 13.38 -15.84
C GLU A 32 13.32 12.05 -16.04
N LEU A 33 12.14 11.89 -15.46
CA LEU A 33 11.25 10.71 -15.54
C LEU A 33 11.91 9.38 -15.12
N LYS A 34 13.00 9.43 -14.37
CA LYS A 34 13.77 8.23 -13.96
C LYS A 34 12.98 7.36 -12.98
N VAL A 35 12.44 7.98 -11.94
CA VAL A 35 11.67 7.27 -10.91
C VAL A 35 10.33 6.80 -11.48
N SER A 36 9.63 7.66 -12.20
CA SER A 36 8.33 7.34 -12.79
C SER A 36 8.41 6.19 -13.78
N LYS A 37 9.48 6.13 -14.60
CA LYS A 37 9.72 5.00 -15.49
C LYS A 37 10.13 3.73 -14.75
N LEU A 38 11.02 3.85 -13.75
CA LEU A 38 11.46 2.71 -12.94
C LEU A 38 10.27 1.98 -12.29
N TYR A 39 9.30 2.75 -11.80
CA TYR A 39 8.09 2.21 -11.17
C TYR A 39 6.94 1.98 -12.16
N ASN A 40 7.21 2.05 -13.47
CA ASN A 40 6.23 1.82 -14.54
C ASN A 40 4.95 2.69 -14.39
N MET A 41 5.15 3.95 -14.00
CA MET A 41 4.06 4.90 -13.75
C MET A 41 3.73 5.78 -14.97
N LEU A 42 4.52 5.66 -16.02
CA LEU A 42 4.33 6.37 -17.29
C LEU A 42 4.33 5.36 -18.46
N PRO A 43 3.65 5.68 -19.57
CA PRO A 43 3.76 4.90 -20.80
C PRO A 43 5.21 4.79 -21.28
N ALA A 44 5.56 3.67 -21.93
CA ALA A 44 6.90 3.44 -22.42
C ALA A 44 7.38 4.51 -23.40
N GLY A 45 6.46 5.14 -24.17
CA GLY A 45 6.75 6.24 -25.10
C GLY A 45 6.77 7.63 -24.46
N ALA A 46 6.86 7.75 -23.15
CA ALA A 46 6.73 9.03 -22.44
C ALA A 46 7.88 10.03 -22.66
N GLY A 47 8.88 9.73 -23.47
CA GLY A 47 10.06 10.60 -23.68
C GLY A 47 11.10 10.49 -22.56
N GLU A 48 12.10 11.36 -22.55
CA GLU A 48 13.23 11.30 -21.62
C GLU A 48 13.14 12.33 -20.47
N THR A 49 12.37 13.40 -20.68
CA THR A 49 12.19 14.47 -19.68
C THR A 49 10.76 14.94 -19.62
N SER A 50 10.42 15.69 -18.57
CA SER A 50 9.11 16.35 -18.41
C SER A 50 9.00 17.66 -19.20
N GLU A 51 10.09 18.15 -19.82
CA GLU A 51 10.12 19.39 -20.57
C GLU A 51 9.17 19.33 -21.79
N GLY A 52 8.40 20.38 -22.00
CA GLY A 52 7.45 20.48 -23.12
C GLY A 52 6.21 19.58 -22.99
N ARG A 53 6.04 18.84 -21.90
CA ARG A 53 4.87 18.00 -21.64
C ARG A 53 3.74 18.82 -21.02
N THR A 54 2.52 18.48 -21.39
CA THR A 54 1.32 19.05 -20.78
C THR A 54 0.98 18.35 -19.44
N ALA A 55 0.09 18.94 -18.65
CA ALA A 55 -0.42 18.29 -17.44
C ALA A 55 -1.05 16.92 -17.73
N ALA A 56 -1.69 16.75 -18.90
CA ALA A 56 -2.24 15.46 -19.33
C ALA A 56 -1.14 14.43 -19.63
N ASP A 57 -0.03 14.87 -20.26
CA ASP A 57 1.12 14.00 -20.54
C ASP A 57 1.87 13.60 -19.26
N ASN A 58 1.89 14.49 -18.27
CA ASN A 58 2.54 14.27 -16.96
C ASN A 58 1.69 13.44 -16.01
N ALA A 59 0.50 13.11 -16.42
CA ALA A 59 -0.40 12.33 -15.63
C ALA A 59 0.10 10.91 -15.44
N THR A 60 0.70 10.65 -14.29
CA THR A 60 1.10 9.31 -13.86
C THR A 60 -0.11 8.50 -13.41
N VAL A 61 -0.09 7.18 -13.61
CA VAL A 61 -1.06 6.29 -12.96
C VAL A 61 -0.95 6.44 -11.44
N ARG A 62 -2.07 6.32 -10.74
CA ARG A 62 -2.12 6.50 -9.29
C ARG A 62 -1.76 5.19 -8.59
N THR A 63 -0.47 4.82 -8.67
CA THR A 63 0.03 3.59 -8.07
C THR A 63 0.51 3.84 -6.64
N VAL A 64 0.14 2.93 -5.76
CA VAL A 64 0.62 2.85 -4.38
C VAL A 64 1.48 1.60 -4.26
N PHE A 65 2.67 1.74 -3.71
CA PHE A 65 3.56 0.65 -3.38
C PHE A 65 3.71 0.57 -1.87
N VAL A 66 3.44 -0.59 -1.27
CA VAL A 66 3.81 -0.86 0.11
C VAL A 66 5.11 -1.64 0.10
N VAL A 67 6.14 -1.07 0.70
CA VAL A 67 7.49 -1.66 0.77
C VAL A 67 7.74 -2.10 2.21
N GLY A 68 8.09 -3.35 2.40
CA GLY A 68 8.39 -3.91 3.72
C GLY A 68 9.75 -3.45 4.27
N PRO A 69 10.04 -3.73 5.56
CA PRO A 69 11.35 -3.44 6.18
C PRO A 69 12.52 -4.15 5.48
N ASP A 70 12.25 -5.26 4.83
CA ASP A 70 13.18 -6.03 3.99
C ASP A 70 13.45 -5.40 2.61
N LYS A 71 12.88 -4.20 2.37
CA LYS A 71 12.94 -3.44 1.11
C LYS A 71 12.32 -4.14 -0.10
N LEU A 72 11.46 -5.13 0.16
CA LEU A 72 10.69 -5.81 -0.89
C LEU A 72 9.27 -5.23 -0.99
N ILE A 73 8.76 -5.17 -2.21
CA ILE A 73 7.38 -4.78 -2.47
C ILE A 73 6.43 -5.86 -1.94
N LYS A 74 5.52 -5.48 -1.06
CA LYS A 74 4.50 -6.34 -0.45
C LYS A 74 3.13 -6.19 -1.10
N LEU A 75 2.84 -4.99 -1.61
CA LEU A 75 1.58 -4.68 -2.29
C LEU A 75 1.82 -3.64 -3.38
N VAL A 76 1.08 -3.78 -4.46
CA VAL A 76 0.92 -2.75 -5.49
C VAL A 76 -0.56 -2.55 -5.75
N LEU A 77 -1.05 -1.31 -5.60
CA LEU A 77 -2.40 -0.89 -5.96
C LEU A 77 -2.31 0.16 -7.06
N ALA A 78 -2.82 -0.14 -8.24
CA ALA A 78 -2.82 0.79 -9.37
C ALA A 78 -4.26 1.26 -9.64
N TYR A 79 -4.47 2.58 -9.50
CA TYR A 79 -5.73 3.22 -9.81
C TYR A 79 -5.62 3.98 -11.13
N PRO A 80 -6.66 3.97 -11.97
CA PRO A 80 -6.69 4.86 -13.12
C PRO A 80 -6.73 6.32 -12.66
N MET A 81 -6.27 7.23 -13.50
CA MET A 81 -6.18 8.64 -13.16
C MET A 81 -7.50 9.28 -12.72
N SER A 82 -8.61 8.79 -13.28
CA SER A 82 -9.97 9.25 -12.97
C SER A 82 -10.49 8.80 -11.60
N THR A 83 -9.75 7.91 -10.91
CA THR A 83 -10.22 7.27 -9.67
C THR A 83 -9.34 7.70 -8.49
N GLY A 84 -9.96 8.27 -7.47
CA GLY A 84 -9.30 8.56 -6.20
C GLY A 84 -8.92 7.28 -5.46
N ARG A 85 -7.82 7.33 -4.71
CA ARG A 85 -7.38 6.20 -3.88
C ARG A 85 -8.28 6.04 -2.66
N ASN A 86 -8.47 4.81 -2.22
CA ASN A 86 -9.12 4.49 -0.95
C ASN A 86 -8.04 4.32 0.13
N PHE A 87 -7.88 5.31 0.99
CA PHE A 87 -6.86 5.28 2.04
C PHE A 87 -7.21 4.31 3.17
N ASP A 88 -8.49 4.07 3.46
CA ASP A 88 -8.90 3.07 4.46
C ASP A 88 -8.45 1.67 4.04
N GLU A 89 -8.56 1.35 2.75
CA GLU A 89 -8.07 0.07 2.23
C GLU A 89 -6.54 -0.02 2.30
N ILE A 90 -5.83 1.06 2.02
CA ILE A 90 -4.36 1.08 2.14
C ILE A 90 -3.94 0.82 3.59
N LEU A 91 -4.57 1.48 4.56
CA LEU A 91 -4.31 1.28 5.99
C LEU A 91 -4.68 -0.14 6.41
N ARG A 92 -5.87 -0.64 6.03
CA ARG A 92 -6.31 -2.01 6.30
C ARG A 92 -5.29 -3.05 5.83
N VAL A 93 -4.72 -2.87 4.64
CA VAL A 93 -3.71 -3.80 4.11
C VAL A 93 -2.40 -3.69 4.88
N ILE A 94 -1.98 -2.49 5.29
CA ILE A 94 -0.78 -2.31 6.11
C ILE A 94 -0.96 -3.06 7.44
N ASP A 95 -2.09 -2.91 8.11
CA ASP A 95 -2.40 -3.63 9.36
C ASP A 95 -2.36 -5.14 9.15
N SER A 96 -2.97 -5.63 8.07
CA SER A 96 -2.93 -7.04 7.69
C SER A 96 -1.50 -7.55 7.45
N LEU A 97 -0.67 -6.79 6.71
CA LEU A 97 0.71 -7.15 6.44
C LEU A 97 1.57 -7.17 7.72
N GLN A 98 1.36 -6.23 8.63
CA GLN A 98 2.04 -6.19 9.92
C GLN A 98 1.68 -7.40 10.78
N LEU A 99 0.39 -7.72 10.89
CA LEU A 99 -0.08 -8.91 11.62
C LEU A 99 0.51 -10.20 11.05
N THR A 100 0.40 -10.39 9.74
CA THR A 100 0.81 -11.64 9.07
C THR A 100 2.33 -11.80 8.98
N SER A 101 3.09 -10.71 9.07
CA SER A 101 4.56 -10.76 9.16
C SER A 101 5.07 -11.23 10.53
N GLN A 102 4.28 -11.04 11.57
CA GLN A 102 4.65 -11.37 12.96
C GLN A 102 4.09 -12.70 13.45
N LYS A 103 2.93 -13.08 12.93
CA LYS A 103 2.18 -14.27 13.34
C LYS A 103 1.95 -15.18 12.13
N LYS A 104 1.87 -16.48 12.35
CA LYS A 104 1.56 -17.47 11.29
C LYS A 104 0.05 -17.48 10.96
N LEU A 105 -0.42 -16.32 10.53
CA LEU A 105 -1.82 -16.04 10.23
C LEU A 105 -2.00 -15.52 8.81
N ALA A 106 -3.22 -15.63 8.32
CA ALA A 106 -3.73 -14.94 7.15
C ALA A 106 -5.00 -14.18 7.52
N THR A 107 -5.24 -13.05 6.88
CA THR A 107 -6.48 -12.29 7.09
C THR A 107 -7.54 -12.71 6.07
N PRO A 108 -8.80 -12.95 6.47
CA PRO A 108 -9.87 -13.23 5.53
C PRO A 108 -10.23 -11.99 4.67
N ALA A 109 -11.04 -12.22 3.64
CA ALA A 109 -11.57 -11.13 2.83
C ALA A 109 -12.31 -10.11 3.71
N ASN A 110 -12.11 -8.83 3.43
CA ASN A 110 -12.70 -7.69 4.15
C ASN A 110 -12.31 -7.58 5.64
N TRP A 111 -11.33 -8.34 6.10
CA TRP A 111 -10.85 -8.30 7.47
C TRP A 111 -10.50 -6.87 7.91
N LYS A 112 -10.80 -6.57 9.16
CA LYS A 112 -10.41 -5.32 9.84
C LYS A 112 -9.64 -5.64 11.12
N PRO A 113 -8.77 -4.73 11.60
CA PRO A 113 -8.11 -4.87 12.89
C PRO A 113 -9.11 -5.20 14.02
N GLY A 114 -8.77 -6.18 14.84
CA GLY A 114 -9.64 -6.69 15.90
C GLY A 114 -10.57 -7.85 15.51
N GLU A 115 -10.68 -8.18 14.22
CA GLU A 115 -11.44 -9.34 13.78
C GLU A 115 -10.58 -10.62 13.77
N LYS A 116 -11.25 -11.78 13.77
CA LYS A 116 -10.58 -13.09 13.70
C LYS A 116 -9.72 -13.22 12.45
N ALA A 117 -8.55 -13.81 12.62
CA ALA A 117 -7.67 -14.19 11.51
C ALA A 117 -7.69 -15.72 11.32
N ILE A 118 -7.11 -16.18 10.23
CA ILE A 118 -7.05 -17.59 9.84
C ILE A 118 -5.65 -18.12 10.15
N ILE A 119 -5.56 -19.23 10.87
CA ILE A 119 -4.31 -19.96 11.08
C ILE A 119 -3.87 -20.55 9.74
N LEU A 120 -2.61 -20.30 9.34
CA LEU A 120 -2.08 -20.82 8.07
C LEU A 120 -2.24 -22.35 8.01
N ALA A 121 -2.61 -22.87 6.85
CA ALA A 121 -2.77 -24.30 6.64
C ALA A 121 -1.47 -25.11 6.84
N SER A 122 -0.30 -24.45 6.72
CA SER A 122 1.02 -25.02 7.00
C SER A 122 1.31 -25.24 8.49
N VAL A 123 0.52 -24.67 9.40
CA VAL A 123 0.67 -24.86 10.85
C VAL A 123 -0.10 -26.11 11.25
N SER A 124 0.59 -27.10 11.83
CA SER A 124 -0.04 -28.31 12.37
C SER A 124 -0.97 -27.99 13.53
N ASP A 125 -1.90 -28.89 13.87
CA ASP A 125 -2.75 -28.71 15.04
C ASP A 125 -1.96 -28.72 16.35
N GLN A 126 -0.84 -29.42 16.38
CA GLN A 126 0.07 -29.42 17.52
C GLN A 126 0.74 -28.06 17.69
N ASP A 127 1.34 -27.52 16.63
CA ASP A 127 1.96 -26.19 16.66
C ASP A 127 0.93 -25.10 16.93
N ALA A 128 -0.28 -25.26 16.39
CA ALA A 128 -1.36 -24.31 16.62
C ALA A 128 -1.78 -24.23 18.11
N LYS A 129 -1.75 -25.34 18.87
CA LYS A 129 -2.02 -25.31 20.31
C LYS A 129 -0.99 -24.53 21.09
N GLU A 130 0.28 -24.56 20.66
CA GLU A 130 1.35 -23.79 21.28
C GLU A 130 1.27 -22.30 20.91
N LEU A 131 0.98 -22.01 19.66
CA LEU A 131 0.91 -20.63 19.15
C LEU A 131 -0.37 -19.90 19.59
N PHE A 132 -1.47 -20.63 19.75
CA PHE A 132 -2.81 -20.12 20.06
C PHE A 132 -3.46 -20.91 21.19
N PRO A 133 -2.94 -20.80 22.44
CA PRO A 133 -3.41 -21.57 23.58
C PRO A 133 -4.87 -21.28 23.96
N GLN A 134 -5.41 -20.13 23.54
CA GLN A 134 -6.82 -19.77 23.67
C GLN A 134 -7.74 -20.64 22.79
N GLY A 135 -7.18 -21.46 21.89
CA GLY A 135 -7.93 -22.27 20.95
C GLY A 135 -8.36 -21.51 19.70
N TRP A 136 -9.08 -22.20 18.84
CA TRP A 136 -9.59 -21.66 17.57
C TRP A 136 -10.93 -22.26 17.19
N ASP A 137 -11.65 -21.61 16.30
CA ASP A 137 -12.90 -22.07 15.69
C ASP A 137 -12.62 -22.73 14.34
N ALA A 138 -12.72 -24.06 14.26
CA ALA A 138 -12.48 -24.81 13.02
C ALA A 138 -13.78 -24.96 12.22
N LYS A 139 -13.92 -24.22 11.15
CA LYS A 139 -15.02 -24.41 10.18
C LYS A 139 -14.74 -25.59 9.24
N LYS A 140 -13.48 -25.82 8.93
CA LYS A 140 -12.94 -26.96 8.18
C LYS A 140 -11.53 -27.27 8.70
N PRO A 141 -10.96 -28.44 8.43
CA PRO A 141 -9.59 -28.75 8.84
C PRO A 141 -8.54 -27.73 8.37
N TYR A 142 -8.77 -27.10 7.20
CA TYR A 142 -7.91 -26.08 6.62
C TYR A 142 -8.37 -24.65 6.89
N LEU A 143 -9.52 -24.43 7.54
CA LEU A 143 -10.11 -23.12 7.82
C LEU A 143 -10.37 -22.97 9.30
N ARG A 144 -9.35 -22.50 10.01
CA ARG A 144 -9.31 -22.35 11.46
C ARG A 144 -9.19 -20.87 11.82
N TYR A 145 -10.24 -20.32 12.43
CA TYR A 145 -10.28 -18.93 12.85
C TYR A 145 -9.81 -18.77 14.29
N VAL A 146 -8.98 -17.77 14.55
CA VAL A 146 -8.46 -17.44 15.87
C VAL A 146 -8.68 -15.97 16.19
N GLU A 147 -8.98 -15.67 17.46
CA GLU A 147 -8.98 -14.29 17.95
C GLU A 147 -7.57 -13.73 17.91
N VAL A 148 -7.44 -12.46 17.51
CA VAL A 148 -6.17 -11.73 17.44
C VAL A 148 -6.24 -10.59 18.44
N GLU A 149 -5.36 -10.63 19.43
CA GLU A 149 -5.12 -9.53 20.35
C GLU A 149 -4.16 -8.51 19.74
#